data_e7f4691a70c232458fc944832cbe26a4
#
_entry.id   e7f4691a70c232458fc944832cbe26a4
#
_cell.length_a   1.000
_cell.length_b   1.000
_cell.length_c   1.000
_cell.angle_alpha   90.00
_cell.angle_beta   90.00
_cell.angle_gamma   90.00
#
_symmetry.space_group_name_H-M   'P 1'
#
loop_
_entity.id
_entity.type
_entity.pdbx_description
1 polymer ?
#
loop_
_entity_poly.entity_id
_entity_poly.type
_entity_poly.pdbx_seq_one_letter_code
_entity_poly.pdbx_strand_id
1 'polypeptide(L)'
;MTRAVDLLKNKFGVSQLYKHDVIKDDEVILSVYWNPLTIAEREAIQKKTNSDDANDFALQMMIEKALDEDGKRLFQDGDKASLRREVEANILQEIQLAMIEAGQTRGVEQAKAELKS
;
A
#
# COMPACT_ATOMS: atom_id res chain seq x y z
N MET A 1 14.26 -20.85 -22.30
CA MET A 1 12.82 -20.55 -22.17
C MET A 1 12.54 -19.92 -20.82
N THR A 2 11.90 -18.78 -20.82
CA THR A 2 11.60 -18.07 -19.58
C THR A 2 10.36 -18.66 -18.93
N ARG A 3 10.49 -19.02 -17.67
CA ARG A 3 9.36 -19.58 -16.93
C ARG A 3 8.37 -18.49 -16.53
N ALA A 4 7.10 -18.85 -16.41
CA ALA A 4 6.05 -17.91 -16.02
C ALA A 4 6.34 -17.25 -14.67
N VAL A 5 6.89 -18.01 -13.70
CA VAL A 5 7.22 -17.46 -12.38
C VAL A 5 8.30 -16.36 -12.50
N ASP A 6 9.27 -16.52 -13.40
CA ASP A 6 10.31 -15.53 -13.60
C ASP A 6 9.76 -14.28 -14.27
N LEU A 7 8.84 -14.43 -15.21
CA LEU A 7 8.17 -13.30 -15.84
C LEU A 7 7.37 -12.50 -14.81
N LEU A 8 6.66 -13.17 -13.92
CA LEU A 8 5.88 -12.51 -12.88
C LEU A 8 6.79 -11.77 -11.90
N LYS A 9 7.90 -12.38 -11.49
CA LYS A 9 8.87 -11.71 -10.62
C LYS A 9 9.46 -10.47 -11.26
N ASN A 10 9.76 -10.55 -12.55
CA ASN A 10 10.37 -9.45 -13.31
C ASN A 10 9.42 -8.27 -13.46
N LYS A 11 8.17 -8.56 -13.81
CA LYS A 11 7.19 -7.51 -14.13
C LYS A 11 6.40 -7.05 -12.91
N PHE A 12 6.16 -7.92 -11.96
CA PHE A 12 5.32 -7.66 -10.80
C PHE A 12 5.99 -8.06 -9.48
N GLY A 13 7.32 -7.95 -9.44
CA GLY A 13 8.07 -8.31 -8.25
C GLY A 13 8.02 -7.26 -7.16
N VAL A 14 8.59 -7.61 -6.01
CA VAL A 14 8.52 -6.79 -4.80
C VAL A 14 9.49 -5.61 -4.78
N SER A 15 10.34 -5.49 -5.79
CA SER A 15 11.31 -4.39 -5.85
C SER A 15 10.70 -3.06 -6.30
N GLN A 16 9.48 -3.06 -6.79
CA GLN A 16 8.81 -1.83 -7.20
C GLN A 16 8.46 -0.99 -5.98
N LEU A 17 8.57 0.32 -6.13
CA LEU A 17 8.25 1.26 -5.06
C LEU A 17 7.14 2.19 -5.56
N TYR A 18 6.03 2.19 -4.87
CA TYR A 18 4.90 3.09 -5.15
C TYR A 18 4.94 4.27 -4.19
N LYS A 19 4.26 5.34 -4.58
CA LYS A 19 4.21 6.57 -3.79
C LYS A 19 2.81 7.16 -3.81
N HIS A 20 2.38 7.68 -2.67
CA HIS A 20 1.16 8.47 -2.56
C HIS A 20 1.44 9.69 -1.69
N ASP A 21 1.05 10.86 -2.18
CA ASP A 21 1.21 12.12 -1.44
C ASP A 21 -0.11 12.49 -0.76
N VAL A 22 -0.05 12.71 0.54
CA VAL A 22 -1.18 13.25 1.31
C VAL A 22 -1.08 14.76 1.25
N ILE A 23 -2.09 15.40 0.66
CA ILE A 23 -2.08 16.83 0.39
C ILE A 23 -3.16 17.54 1.21
N LYS A 24 -2.82 18.67 1.79
CA LYS A 24 -3.77 19.54 2.47
C LYS A 24 -3.40 21.00 2.17
N ASP A 25 -4.39 21.79 1.75
CA ASP A 25 -4.20 23.20 1.43
C ASP A 25 -3.07 23.43 0.41
N ASP A 26 -3.05 22.58 -0.62
CA ASP A 26 -2.07 22.61 -1.72
C ASP A 26 -0.62 22.29 -1.27
N GLU A 27 -0.45 21.77 -0.05
CA GLU A 27 0.86 21.35 0.44
C GLU A 27 0.90 19.84 0.65
N VAL A 28 2.02 19.22 0.29
CA VAL A 28 2.27 17.81 0.60
C VAL A 28 2.63 17.72 2.07
N ILE A 29 1.72 17.13 2.86
CA ILE A 29 1.92 16.95 4.30
C ILE A 29 2.80 15.74 4.58
N LEU A 30 2.60 14.68 3.79
CA LEU A 30 3.26 13.40 4.00
C LEU A 30 3.32 12.65 2.67
N SER A 31 4.48 12.07 2.37
CA SER A 31 4.61 11.14 1.25
C SER A 31 4.75 9.73 1.80
N VAL A 32 3.90 8.84 1.31
CA VAL A 32 3.88 7.45 1.75
C VAL A 32 4.40 6.58 0.61
N TYR A 33 5.41 5.77 0.90
CA TYR A 33 5.98 4.83 -0.06
C TYR A 33 5.69 3.40 0.39
N TRP A 34 5.62 2.47 -0.53
CA TRP A 34 5.45 1.06 -0.18
C TRP A 34 5.85 0.16 -1.34
N ASN A 35 6.24 -1.07 -0.98
CA ASN A 35 6.45 -2.14 -1.96
C ASN A 35 5.16 -2.93 -2.12
N PRO A 36 4.97 -3.61 -3.26
CA PRO A 36 3.78 -4.43 -3.45
C PRO A 36 3.59 -5.46 -2.34
N LEU A 37 2.35 -5.70 -1.98
CA LEU A 37 1.99 -6.68 -0.96
C LEU A 37 2.02 -8.09 -1.55
N THR A 38 2.78 -8.99 -0.93
CA THR A 38 2.80 -10.40 -1.33
C THR A 38 1.69 -11.18 -0.63
N ILE A 39 1.41 -12.38 -1.13
CA ILE A 39 0.44 -13.28 -0.49
C ILE A 39 0.92 -13.63 0.94
N ALA A 40 2.22 -13.90 1.10
CA ALA A 40 2.78 -14.24 2.40
C ALA A 40 2.61 -13.09 3.40
N GLU A 41 2.84 -11.86 2.96
CA GLU A 41 2.67 -10.69 3.81
C GLU A 41 1.20 -10.48 4.18
N ARG A 42 0.29 -10.68 3.20
CA ARG A 42 -1.14 -10.58 3.45
C ARG A 42 -1.59 -11.57 4.51
N GLU A 43 -1.14 -12.83 4.40
CA GLU A 43 -1.48 -13.86 5.38
C GLU A 43 -0.93 -13.54 6.77
N ALA A 44 0.30 -13.05 6.83
CA ALA A 44 0.91 -12.67 8.11
C ALA A 44 0.14 -11.53 8.80
N ILE A 45 -0.27 -10.53 8.03
CA ILE A 45 -1.06 -9.42 8.55
C ILE A 45 -2.44 -9.91 8.99
N GLN A 46 -3.06 -10.78 8.20
CA GLN A 46 -4.38 -11.35 8.50
C GLN A 46 -4.37 -12.06 9.85
N LYS A 47 -3.30 -12.79 10.15
CA LYS A 47 -3.17 -13.51 11.42
C LYS A 47 -3.08 -12.58 12.63
N LYS A 48 -2.58 -11.37 12.43
CA LYS A 48 -2.43 -10.39 13.51
C LYS A 48 -3.68 -9.57 13.75
N THR A 49 -4.67 -9.68 12.87
CA THR A 49 -5.85 -8.84 12.91
C THR A 49 -7.11 -9.68 13.12
N ASN A 50 -8.20 -9.00 13.48
CA ASN A 50 -9.51 -9.64 13.58
C ASN A 50 -9.98 -9.94 12.15
N SER A 51 -10.18 -11.22 11.84
CA SER A 51 -10.54 -11.67 10.49
C SER A 51 -11.87 -11.10 9.98
N ASP A 52 -12.73 -10.67 10.89
CA ASP A 52 -14.04 -10.13 10.52
C ASP A 52 -14.03 -8.60 10.37
N ASP A 53 -12.89 -7.96 10.58
CA ASP A 53 -12.77 -6.51 10.53
C ASP A 53 -11.79 -6.07 9.45
N ALA A 54 -12.34 -5.67 8.30
CA ALA A 54 -11.54 -5.18 7.17
C ALA A 54 -10.76 -3.91 7.52
N ASN A 55 -11.30 -3.08 8.41
CA ASN A 55 -10.62 -1.86 8.84
C ASN A 55 -9.38 -2.18 9.66
N ASP A 56 -9.46 -3.21 10.49
CA ASP A 56 -8.31 -3.63 11.29
C ASP A 56 -7.18 -4.16 10.40
N PHE A 57 -7.53 -4.95 9.39
CA PHE A 57 -6.56 -5.43 8.42
C PHE A 57 -5.90 -4.25 7.68
N ALA A 58 -6.70 -3.33 7.16
CA ALA A 58 -6.19 -2.21 6.38
C ALA A 58 -5.27 -1.32 7.21
N LEU A 59 -5.61 -1.07 8.46
CA LEU A 59 -4.78 -0.27 9.37
C LEU A 59 -3.47 -0.97 9.68
N GLN A 60 -3.52 -2.25 9.98
CA GLN A 60 -2.31 -3.04 10.28
C GLN A 60 -1.39 -3.10 9.05
N MET A 61 -1.96 -3.31 7.86
CA MET A 61 -1.21 -3.29 6.61
C MET A 61 -0.48 -1.95 6.42
N MET A 62 -1.19 -0.85 6.61
CA MET A 62 -0.61 0.48 6.48
C MET A 62 0.57 0.66 7.44
N ILE A 63 0.40 0.28 8.70
CA ILE A 63 1.44 0.42 9.72
C ILE A 63 2.69 -0.39 9.34
N GLU A 64 2.51 -1.60 8.84
CA GLU A 64 3.65 -2.47 8.53
C GLU A 64 4.31 -2.17 7.20
N LYS A 65 3.56 -1.69 6.21
CA LYS A 65 4.06 -1.52 4.85
C LYS A 65 4.42 -0.09 4.47
N ALA A 66 3.87 0.92 5.12
CA ALA A 66 4.15 2.31 4.77
C ALA A 66 5.59 2.70 5.13
N LEU A 67 6.29 3.27 4.14
CA LEU A 67 7.70 3.61 4.26
C LEU A 67 7.90 5.10 3.95
N ASP A 68 9.01 5.67 4.45
CA ASP A 68 9.44 7.00 4.05
C ASP A 68 10.30 6.92 2.79
N GLU A 69 10.81 8.05 2.32
CA GLU A 69 11.61 8.10 1.09
C GLU A 69 12.93 7.34 1.20
N ASP A 70 13.40 7.10 2.42
CA ASP A 70 14.63 6.34 2.68
C ASP A 70 14.37 4.84 2.85
N GLY A 71 13.12 4.42 2.73
CA GLY A 71 12.74 3.02 2.89
C GLY A 71 12.55 2.58 4.32
N LYS A 72 12.46 3.51 5.27
CA LYS A 72 12.23 3.22 6.68
C LYS A 72 10.73 3.26 6.98
N ARG A 73 10.30 2.47 7.95
CA ARG A 73 8.89 2.46 8.34
C ARG A 73 8.44 3.83 8.83
N LEU A 74 7.32 4.30 8.27
CA LEU A 74 6.70 5.57 8.69
C LEU A 74 6.02 5.45 10.04
N PHE A 75 5.42 4.30 10.31
CA PHE A 75 4.65 4.06 11.53
C PHE A 75 5.25 2.92 12.32
N GLN A 76 5.07 2.97 13.64
CA GLN A 76 5.47 1.91 14.54
C GLN A 76 4.22 1.20 15.04
N ASP A 77 4.37 -0.01 15.54
CA ASP A 77 3.24 -0.79 16.03
C ASP A 77 2.47 -0.06 17.13
N GLY A 78 3.17 0.72 17.96
CA GLY A 78 2.56 1.51 19.02
C GLY A 78 1.69 2.67 18.53
N ASP A 79 1.79 3.04 17.26
CA ASP A 79 1.01 4.15 16.70
C ASP A 79 -0.44 3.77 16.38
N LYS A 80 -0.76 2.48 16.40
CA LYS A 80 -2.08 1.99 15.97
C LYS A 80 -3.24 2.66 16.74
N ALA A 81 -3.11 2.77 18.04
CA ALA A 81 -4.16 3.37 18.87
C ALA A 81 -4.39 4.86 18.53
N SER A 82 -3.31 5.62 18.34
CA SER A 82 -3.41 7.03 17.95
C SER A 82 -4.01 7.20 16.56
N LEU A 83 -3.60 6.37 15.62
CA LEU A 83 -4.15 6.41 14.27
C LEU A 83 -5.65 6.13 14.27
N ARG A 84 -6.10 5.17 15.07
CA ARG A 84 -7.52 4.83 15.14
C ARG A 84 -8.37 5.92 15.77
N ARG A 85 -7.83 6.64 16.73
CA ARG A 85 -8.61 7.57 17.57
C ARG A 85 -8.38 9.04 17.27
N GLU A 86 -7.22 9.40 16.75
CA GLU A 86 -6.80 10.79 16.67
C GLU A 86 -6.62 11.31 15.24
N VAL A 87 -6.78 10.45 14.24
CA VAL A 87 -6.65 10.82 12.84
C VAL A 87 -7.94 10.56 12.09
N GLU A 88 -8.32 11.47 11.21
CA GLU A 88 -9.53 11.32 10.41
C GLU A 88 -9.54 10.01 9.63
N ALA A 89 -10.67 9.30 9.71
CA ALA A 89 -10.82 8.03 9.01
C ALA A 89 -10.63 8.17 7.50
N ASN A 90 -11.12 9.27 6.92
CA ASN A 90 -11.03 9.49 5.47
C ASN A 90 -9.59 9.57 4.98
N ILE A 91 -8.70 10.18 5.76
CA ILE A 91 -7.28 10.29 5.40
C ILE A 91 -6.61 8.91 5.46
N LEU A 92 -6.91 8.15 6.49
CA LEU A 92 -6.37 6.79 6.62
C LEU A 92 -6.87 5.91 5.48
N GLN A 93 -8.14 6.02 5.13
CA GLN A 93 -8.72 5.26 4.02
C GLN A 93 -8.08 5.65 2.68
N GLU A 94 -7.81 6.92 2.48
CA GLU A 94 -7.12 7.39 1.26
C GLU A 94 -5.78 6.70 1.09
N ILE A 95 -4.97 6.66 2.14
CA ILE A 95 -3.67 6.01 2.11
C ILE A 95 -3.82 4.50 1.88
N GLN A 96 -4.73 3.88 2.61
CA GLN A 96 -4.96 2.44 2.53
C GLN A 96 -5.42 2.02 1.14
N LEU A 97 -6.34 2.78 0.54
CA LEU A 97 -6.84 2.49 -0.80
C LEU A 97 -5.74 2.65 -1.84
N ALA A 98 -4.92 3.68 -1.72
CA ALA A 98 -3.78 3.87 -2.62
C ALA A 98 -2.85 2.66 -2.57
N MET A 99 -2.58 2.14 -1.37
CA MET A 99 -1.69 0.99 -1.19
C MET A 99 -2.30 -0.29 -1.76
N ILE A 100 -3.60 -0.48 -1.59
CA ILE A 100 -4.29 -1.69 -2.07
C ILE A 100 -4.47 -1.66 -3.58
N GLU A 101 -4.87 -0.52 -4.13
CA GLU A 101 -5.27 -0.39 -5.53
C GLU A 101 -4.14 -0.09 -6.51
N ALA A 102 -2.93 0.17 -6.03
CA ALA A 102 -1.81 0.59 -6.87
C ALA A 102 -1.60 -0.34 -8.07
N GLY A 103 -1.60 -1.65 -7.86
CA GLY A 103 -1.43 -2.62 -8.92
C GLY A 103 -2.59 -2.65 -9.90
N GLN A 104 -3.80 -2.51 -9.40
CA GLN A 104 -5.01 -2.51 -10.22
C GLN A 104 -5.08 -1.24 -11.08
N THR A 105 -4.80 -0.09 -10.49
CA THR A 105 -4.80 1.18 -11.19
C THR A 105 -3.78 1.18 -12.31
N ARG A 106 -2.58 0.68 -12.04
CA ARG A 106 -1.52 0.60 -13.04
C ARG A 106 -1.95 -0.30 -14.21
N GLY A 107 -2.58 -1.44 -13.93
CA GLY A 107 -3.07 -2.33 -14.97
C GLY A 107 -4.10 -1.69 -15.86
N VAL A 108 -5.03 -0.95 -15.28
CA VAL A 108 -6.07 -0.22 -16.02
C VAL A 108 -5.45 0.88 -16.89
N GLU A 109 -4.51 1.64 -16.35
CA GLU A 109 -3.83 2.69 -17.10
C GLU A 109 -3.02 2.17 -18.25
N GLN A 110 -2.32 1.04 -18.07
CA GLN A 110 -1.59 0.40 -19.15
C GLN A 110 -2.52 -0.07 -20.26
N ALA A 111 -3.64 -0.66 -19.90
CA ALA A 111 -4.64 -1.10 -20.87
C ALA A 111 -5.19 0.08 -21.67
N LYS A 112 -5.48 1.19 -21.00
CA LYS A 112 -5.95 2.41 -21.67
C LYS A 112 -4.89 2.99 -22.61
N ALA A 113 -3.64 2.99 -22.17
CA ALA A 113 -2.54 3.50 -23.00
C ALA A 113 -2.37 2.65 -24.26
N GLU A 114 -2.46 1.33 -24.14
CA GLU A 114 -2.37 0.42 -25.27
C GLU A 114 -3.52 0.62 -26.25
N LEU A 115 -4.73 0.85 -25.74
CA LEU A 115 -5.89 1.10 -26.58
C LEU A 115 -5.79 2.41 -27.35
N LYS A 116 -5.09 3.39 -26.80
CA LYS A 116 -4.91 4.70 -27.44
C LYS A 116 -3.80 4.70 -28.49
N SER A 117 -2.88 3.77 -28.40
CA SER A 117 -1.78 3.68 -29.35
C SER A 117 -2.15 2.81 -30.53
#